data_983b5665fba9f9910949c01e81f98cb3
#
_entry.id   983b5665fba9f9910949c01e81f98cb3
#
_cell.length_a   1.000
_cell.length_b   1.000
_cell.length_c   1.000
_cell.angle_alpha   90.00
_cell.angle_beta   90.00
_cell.angle_gamma   90.00
#
_symmetry.space_group_name_H-M   'P 1'
#
loop_
_entity.id
_entity.type
_entity.pdbx_description
1 polymer ?
#
loop_
_entity_poly.entity_id
_entity_poly.type
_entity_poly.pdbx_seq_one_letter_code
_entity_poly.pdbx_strand_id
1 'polypeptide(L)'
;MKRWKGAALLLLCTVAMLRLLQGLAQPEKENAHVPVLGIVTTAAEDDRREAQSEALVHAAEEHGFKVLEMPVERTQEAQIEAVRALIVYQVDAIAFTPLVESGWDNVLREAKSASVPLLSIDRAIRGVDDVPLQHIGFDYASLAEQAADALLQQRMPSPHRL
;
A
#
# COMPACT_ATOMS: atom_id res chain seq x y z
N MET A 1 -69.64 -16.09 -9.87
CA MET A 1 -68.56 -16.67 -9.03
C MET A 1 -67.34 -17.20 -9.83
N LYS A 2 -67.37 -17.40 -11.14
CA LYS A 2 -66.24 -17.94 -11.94
C LYS A 2 -65.17 -16.90 -12.32
N ARG A 3 -65.48 -15.61 -12.40
CA ARG A 3 -64.53 -14.53 -12.85
C ARG A 3 -63.48 -14.16 -11.78
N TRP A 4 -63.73 -14.34 -10.53
CA TRP A 4 -62.82 -13.99 -9.43
C TRP A 4 -61.70 -15.01 -9.24
N LYS A 5 -61.92 -16.28 -9.61
CA LYS A 5 -60.90 -17.33 -9.53
C LYS A 5 -59.80 -17.13 -10.57
N GLY A 6 -60.10 -16.57 -11.74
CA GLY A 6 -59.12 -16.27 -12.76
C GLY A 6 -58.23 -15.07 -12.41
N ALA A 7 -58.79 -14.04 -11.77
CA ALA A 7 -58.01 -12.88 -11.33
C ALA A 7 -57.01 -13.24 -10.18
N ALA A 8 -57.45 -14.11 -9.26
CA ALA A 8 -56.56 -14.58 -8.17
C ALA A 8 -55.41 -15.45 -8.72
N LEU A 9 -55.65 -16.28 -9.73
CA LEU A 9 -54.63 -17.11 -10.35
C LEU A 9 -53.59 -16.28 -11.10
N LEU A 10 -54.06 -15.23 -11.83
CA LEU A 10 -53.16 -14.28 -12.54
C LEU A 10 -52.29 -13.52 -11.53
N LEU A 11 -52.82 -13.08 -10.41
CA LEU A 11 -52.07 -12.37 -9.38
C LEU A 11 -51.02 -13.28 -8.71
N LEU A 12 -51.33 -14.54 -8.48
CA LEU A 12 -50.39 -15.54 -7.94
C LEU A 12 -49.26 -15.82 -8.96
N CYS A 13 -49.55 -15.93 -10.24
CA CYS A 13 -48.52 -16.11 -11.27
C CYS A 13 -47.60 -14.90 -11.40
N THR A 14 -48.13 -13.67 -11.34
CA THR A 14 -47.28 -12.45 -11.38
C THR A 14 -46.39 -12.31 -10.17
N VAL A 15 -46.88 -12.62 -8.96
CA VAL A 15 -46.07 -12.63 -7.73
C VAL A 15 -45.01 -13.72 -7.79
N ALA A 16 -45.33 -14.92 -8.27
CA ALA A 16 -44.37 -16.01 -8.42
C ALA A 16 -43.28 -15.65 -9.44
N MET A 17 -43.65 -15.05 -10.57
CA MET A 17 -42.71 -14.59 -11.58
C MET A 17 -41.81 -13.46 -11.10
N LEU A 18 -42.38 -12.53 -10.31
CA LEU A 18 -41.59 -11.45 -9.66
C LEU A 18 -40.60 -11.99 -8.64
N ARG A 19 -40.97 -13.01 -7.89
CA ARG A 19 -40.07 -13.72 -6.93
C ARG A 19 -38.97 -14.48 -7.66
N LEU A 20 -39.28 -15.11 -8.79
CA LEU A 20 -38.27 -15.77 -9.63
C LEU A 20 -37.27 -14.78 -10.22
N LEU A 21 -37.73 -13.62 -10.69
CA LEU A 21 -36.88 -12.54 -11.19
C LEU A 21 -36.02 -11.93 -10.09
N GLN A 22 -36.55 -11.80 -8.88
CA GLN A 22 -35.75 -11.34 -7.71
C GLN A 22 -34.71 -12.38 -7.24
N GLY A 23 -34.99 -13.67 -7.43
CA GLY A 23 -34.02 -14.76 -7.16
C GLY A 23 -32.87 -14.80 -8.17
N LEU A 24 -33.11 -14.34 -9.42
CA LEU A 24 -32.07 -14.24 -10.45
C LEU A 24 -31.22 -12.98 -10.32
N ALA A 25 -31.68 -11.99 -9.57
CA ALA A 25 -30.98 -10.75 -9.25
C ALA A 25 -30.27 -10.80 -7.87
N GLN A 26 -29.85 -11.99 -7.43
CA GLN A 26 -28.88 -12.02 -6.34
C GLN A 26 -27.58 -11.41 -6.88
N PRO A 27 -27.06 -10.33 -6.25
CA PRO A 27 -25.74 -9.90 -6.61
C PRO A 27 -24.81 -11.10 -6.36
N GLU A 28 -24.19 -11.57 -7.44
CA GLU A 28 -23.09 -12.49 -7.36
C GLU A 28 -22.20 -11.96 -6.23
N LYS A 29 -21.94 -12.77 -5.20
CA LYS A 29 -20.93 -12.41 -4.20
C LYS A 29 -19.65 -12.23 -5.02
N GLU A 30 -19.41 -10.99 -5.42
CA GLU A 30 -18.14 -10.55 -5.96
C GLU A 30 -17.12 -11.12 -4.96
N ASN A 31 -16.35 -12.10 -5.41
CA ASN A 31 -15.25 -12.62 -4.60
C ASN A 31 -14.42 -11.40 -4.28
N ALA A 32 -14.59 -10.87 -3.07
CA ALA A 32 -13.92 -9.65 -2.65
C ALA A 32 -12.43 -9.90 -2.89
N HIS A 33 -11.86 -9.20 -3.88
CA HIS A 33 -10.44 -9.28 -4.17
C HIS A 33 -9.69 -8.93 -2.88
N VAL A 34 -8.91 -9.88 -2.38
CA VAL A 34 -8.03 -9.63 -1.24
C VAL A 34 -6.80 -8.93 -1.80
N PRO A 35 -6.57 -7.65 -1.47
CA PRO A 35 -5.44 -6.93 -2.06
C PRO A 35 -4.11 -7.53 -1.61
N VAL A 36 -3.14 -7.56 -2.53
CA VAL A 36 -1.80 -8.10 -2.30
C VAL A 36 -0.80 -6.94 -2.23
N LEU A 37 -0.09 -6.82 -1.10
CA LEU A 37 1.03 -5.91 -0.94
C LEU A 37 2.34 -6.67 -1.16
N GLY A 38 3.10 -6.29 -2.20
CA GLY A 38 4.47 -6.74 -2.39
C GLY A 38 5.41 -5.95 -1.51
N ILE A 39 6.27 -6.60 -0.75
CA ILE A 39 7.28 -5.93 0.08
C ILE A 39 8.66 -6.41 -0.33
N VAL A 40 9.52 -5.49 -0.79
CA VAL A 40 10.93 -5.81 -1.06
C VAL A 40 11.72 -5.56 0.21
N THR A 41 12.29 -6.64 0.75
CA THR A 41 13.13 -6.62 1.95
C THR A 41 14.59 -6.90 1.57
N THR A 42 15.51 -6.22 2.23
CA THR A 42 16.95 -6.51 2.16
C THR A 42 17.42 -6.99 3.53
N ALA A 43 18.53 -7.72 3.56
CA ALA A 43 19.13 -8.11 4.83
C ALA A 43 19.26 -6.89 5.76
N ALA A 44 18.71 -7.01 6.96
CA ALA A 44 18.67 -5.91 7.93
C ALA A 44 20.09 -5.45 8.29
N GLU A 45 20.25 -4.13 8.40
CA GLU A 45 21.51 -3.54 8.86
C GLU A 45 21.61 -3.58 10.38
N ASP A 46 20.46 -3.52 11.03
CA ASP A 46 20.31 -3.49 12.47
C ASP A 46 18.90 -3.98 12.88
N ASP A 47 18.74 -4.26 14.17
CA ASP A 47 17.49 -4.72 14.79
C ASP A 47 16.31 -3.75 14.52
N ARG A 48 16.61 -2.45 14.36
CA ARG A 48 15.58 -1.43 14.08
C ARG A 48 14.96 -1.61 12.69
N ARG A 49 15.77 -1.96 11.69
CA ARG A 49 15.26 -2.21 10.33
C ARG A 49 14.50 -3.52 10.25
N GLU A 50 14.93 -4.52 10.98
CA GLU A 50 14.21 -5.78 11.11
C GLU A 50 12.82 -5.52 11.72
N ALA A 51 12.76 -4.86 12.87
CA ALA A 51 11.51 -4.48 13.53
C ALA A 51 10.60 -3.59 12.65
N GLN A 52 11.17 -2.71 11.82
CA GLN A 52 10.42 -1.89 10.88
C GLN A 52 9.76 -2.76 9.78
N SER A 53 10.48 -3.73 9.24
CA SER A 53 9.94 -4.65 8.24
C SER A 53 8.84 -5.54 8.81
N GLU A 54 9.05 -6.10 9.98
CA GLU A 54 8.05 -6.90 10.69
C GLU A 54 6.78 -6.09 11.01
N ALA A 55 6.94 -4.85 11.49
CA ALA A 55 5.82 -3.96 11.77
C ALA A 55 5.01 -3.62 10.51
N LEU A 56 5.68 -3.44 9.37
CA LEU A 56 5.01 -3.19 8.09
C LEU A 56 4.18 -4.40 7.63
N VAL A 57 4.76 -5.61 7.70
CA VAL A 57 4.06 -6.85 7.36
C VAL A 57 2.83 -7.01 8.25
N HIS A 58 3.01 -6.93 9.57
CA HIS A 58 1.92 -7.07 10.54
C HIS A 58 0.80 -6.05 10.31
N ALA A 59 1.15 -4.77 10.12
CA ALA A 59 0.16 -3.74 9.84
C ALA A 59 -0.61 -3.99 8.54
N ALA A 60 0.07 -4.45 7.48
CA ALA A 60 -0.59 -4.78 6.23
C ALA A 60 -1.60 -5.93 6.40
N GLU A 61 -1.22 -6.99 7.10
CA GLU A 61 -2.09 -8.13 7.37
C GLU A 61 -3.29 -7.74 8.24
N GLU A 62 -3.10 -6.93 9.28
CA GLU A 62 -4.20 -6.40 10.11
C GLU A 62 -5.20 -5.57 9.31
N HIS A 63 -4.74 -4.89 8.25
CA HIS A 63 -5.60 -4.14 7.33
C HIS A 63 -6.17 -4.98 6.18
N GLY A 64 -6.00 -6.30 6.23
CA GLY A 64 -6.60 -7.24 5.29
C GLY A 64 -5.85 -7.41 3.98
N PHE A 65 -4.60 -6.96 3.90
CA PHE A 65 -3.73 -7.27 2.76
C PHE A 65 -3.16 -8.68 2.88
N LYS A 66 -2.99 -9.32 1.73
CA LYS A 66 -2.09 -10.45 1.60
C LYS A 66 -0.68 -9.91 1.36
N VAL A 67 0.30 -10.36 2.11
CA VAL A 67 1.68 -9.90 1.94
C VAL A 67 2.47 -10.89 1.10
N LEU A 68 3.20 -10.38 0.09
CA LEU A 68 4.17 -11.09 -0.70
C LEU A 68 5.55 -10.48 -0.45
N GLU A 69 6.30 -11.09 0.46
CA GLU A 69 7.66 -10.65 0.75
C GLU A 69 8.64 -11.16 -0.30
N MET A 70 9.56 -10.28 -0.72
CA MET A 70 10.63 -10.57 -1.65
C MET A 70 11.97 -10.17 -1.04
N PRO A 71 12.61 -11.08 -0.30
CA PRO A 71 13.93 -10.84 0.25
C PRO A 71 14.98 -10.86 -0.87
N VAL A 72 15.84 -9.84 -0.90
CA VAL A 72 16.87 -9.68 -1.92
C VAL A 72 18.21 -9.33 -1.31
N GLU A 73 19.27 -9.50 -2.11
CA GLU A 73 20.59 -9.00 -1.79
C GLU A 73 20.57 -7.47 -1.67
N ARG A 74 21.48 -6.94 -0.86
CA ARG A 74 21.58 -5.52 -0.56
C ARG A 74 22.27 -4.75 -1.68
N THR A 75 21.65 -4.79 -2.87
CA THR A 75 22.06 -4.02 -4.06
C THR A 75 20.85 -3.35 -4.68
N GLN A 76 21.07 -2.22 -5.35
CA GLN A 76 19.99 -1.54 -6.06
C GLN A 76 19.43 -2.40 -7.18
N GLU A 77 20.29 -3.10 -7.88
CA GLU A 77 19.94 -4.00 -8.98
C GLU A 77 18.98 -5.07 -8.52
N ALA A 78 19.27 -5.74 -7.40
CA ALA A 78 18.41 -6.76 -6.84
C ALA A 78 17.05 -6.18 -6.38
N GLN A 79 17.03 -4.98 -5.83
CA GLN A 79 15.77 -4.31 -5.49
C GLN A 79 14.95 -3.98 -6.76
N ILE A 80 15.57 -3.49 -7.82
CA ILE A 80 14.90 -3.19 -9.09
C ILE A 80 14.31 -4.47 -9.70
N GLU A 81 15.06 -5.57 -9.71
CA GLU A 81 14.56 -6.86 -10.19
C GLU A 81 13.38 -7.38 -9.38
N ALA A 82 13.41 -7.23 -8.06
CA ALA A 82 12.31 -7.60 -7.19
C ALA A 82 11.04 -6.76 -7.47
N VAL A 83 11.18 -5.45 -7.64
CA VAL A 83 10.06 -4.59 -8.01
C VAL A 83 9.47 -5.03 -9.36
N ARG A 84 10.29 -5.34 -10.36
CA ARG A 84 9.83 -5.89 -11.64
C ARG A 84 9.09 -7.22 -11.48
N ALA A 85 9.61 -8.12 -10.67
CA ALA A 85 8.96 -9.40 -10.40
C ALA A 85 7.58 -9.19 -9.75
N LEU A 86 7.47 -8.29 -8.78
CA LEU A 86 6.19 -7.96 -8.14
C LEU A 86 5.20 -7.32 -9.11
N ILE A 87 5.67 -6.47 -10.06
CA ILE A 87 4.83 -5.96 -11.16
C ILE A 87 4.30 -7.12 -12.03
N VAL A 88 5.16 -8.09 -12.37
CA VAL A 88 4.75 -9.28 -13.14
C VAL A 88 3.75 -10.14 -12.38
N TYR A 89 3.89 -10.25 -11.05
CA TYR A 89 2.92 -10.94 -10.19
C TYR A 89 1.60 -10.18 -10.02
N GLN A 90 1.49 -8.97 -10.56
CA GLN A 90 0.28 -8.15 -10.52
C GLN A 90 -0.19 -7.88 -9.08
N VAL A 91 0.75 -7.56 -8.18
CA VAL A 91 0.39 -7.11 -6.84
C VAL A 91 -0.31 -5.75 -6.89
N ASP A 92 -1.16 -5.46 -5.91
CA ASP A 92 -1.95 -4.22 -5.88
C ASP A 92 -1.14 -2.99 -5.45
N ALA A 93 -0.05 -3.19 -4.72
CA ALA A 93 0.91 -2.15 -4.35
C ALA A 93 2.26 -2.76 -4.01
N ILE A 94 3.33 -1.95 -4.09
CA ILE A 94 4.68 -2.38 -3.72
C ILE A 94 5.26 -1.40 -2.71
N ALA A 95 5.79 -1.91 -1.59
CA ALA A 95 6.50 -1.14 -0.57
C ALA A 95 7.96 -1.58 -0.48
N PHE A 96 8.88 -0.64 -0.34
CA PHE A 96 10.30 -0.94 -0.18
C PHE A 96 11.07 0.23 0.43
N THR A 97 12.22 -0.06 1.03
CA THR A 97 13.18 0.95 1.47
C THR A 97 14.31 1.05 0.44
N PRO A 98 14.38 2.13 -0.35
CA PRO A 98 15.40 2.26 -1.38
C PRO A 98 16.82 2.33 -0.76
N LEU A 99 17.78 1.62 -1.33
CA LEU A 99 19.18 1.71 -0.90
C LEU A 99 19.85 3.01 -1.35
N VAL A 100 19.41 3.56 -2.47
CA VAL A 100 19.90 4.82 -3.06
C VAL A 100 18.72 5.69 -3.51
N GLU A 101 18.97 7.00 -3.65
CA GLU A 101 17.94 7.99 -3.97
C GLU A 101 17.69 8.16 -5.48
N SER A 102 18.53 7.62 -6.33
CA SER A 102 18.49 7.81 -7.81
C SER A 102 18.64 6.50 -8.57
N GLY A 103 18.41 6.55 -9.90
CA GLY A 103 18.54 5.37 -10.77
C GLY A 103 17.31 4.47 -10.82
N TRP A 104 16.16 4.97 -10.38
CA TRP A 104 14.89 4.22 -10.32
C TRP A 104 13.97 4.50 -11.53
N ASP A 105 14.31 5.45 -12.39
CA ASP A 105 13.46 6.00 -13.44
C ASP A 105 12.77 4.95 -14.31
N ASN A 106 13.50 3.89 -14.69
CA ASN A 106 12.97 2.87 -15.60
C ASN A 106 11.90 2.04 -14.90
N VAL A 107 12.22 1.46 -13.73
CA VAL A 107 11.30 0.58 -13.02
C VAL A 107 10.07 1.35 -12.49
N LEU A 108 10.22 2.62 -12.13
CA LEU A 108 9.09 3.47 -11.73
C LEU A 108 8.13 3.74 -12.90
N ARG A 109 8.67 3.93 -14.12
CA ARG A 109 7.82 4.02 -15.33
C ARG A 109 7.18 2.69 -15.71
N GLU A 110 7.86 1.57 -15.48
CA GLU A 110 7.29 0.24 -15.64
C GLU A 110 6.10 0.02 -14.69
N ALA A 111 6.26 0.37 -13.40
CA ALA A 111 5.19 0.32 -12.40
C ALA A 111 4.00 1.22 -12.77
N LYS A 112 4.28 2.46 -13.26
CA LYS A 112 3.25 3.36 -13.76
C LYS A 112 2.48 2.73 -14.91
N SER A 113 3.17 2.14 -15.87
CA SER A 113 2.54 1.51 -17.04
C SER A 113 1.68 0.31 -16.66
N ALA A 114 2.06 -0.39 -15.59
CA ALA A 114 1.30 -1.49 -15.01
C ALA A 114 0.20 -1.04 -14.03
N SER A 115 0.10 0.26 -13.73
CA SER A 115 -0.81 0.84 -12.74
C SER A 115 -0.59 0.29 -11.33
N VAL A 116 0.63 -0.08 -10.98
CA VAL A 116 1.01 -0.56 -9.64
C VAL A 116 1.60 0.60 -8.85
N PRO A 117 0.91 1.08 -7.79
CA PRO A 117 1.43 2.12 -6.92
C PRO A 117 2.63 1.64 -6.09
N LEU A 118 3.56 2.55 -5.87
CA LEU A 118 4.79 2.30 -5.12
C LEU A 118 4.84 3.14 -3.85
N LEU A 119 5.40 2.57 -2.79
CA LEU A 119 5.63 3.23 -1.52
C LEU A 119 7.12 3.12 -1.16
N SER A 120 7.84 4.25 -1.16
CA SER A 120 9.19 4.29 -0.60
C SER A 120 9.14 4.63 0.89
N ILE A 121 9.89 3.89 1.68
CA ILE A 121 9.93 4.01 3.14
C ILE A 121 11.31 4.51 3.55
N ASP A 122 11.35 5.44 4.52
CA ASP A 122 12.54 6.03 5.12
C ASP A 122 13.36 6.91 4.15
N ARG A 123 13.78 6.39 3.00
CA ARG A 123 14.56 7.12 2.00
C ARG A 123 13.70 7.53 0.82
N ALA A 124 13.71 8.83 0.49
CA ALA A 124 13.04 9.34 -0.69
C ALA A 124 13.80 9.00 -1.98
N ILE A 125 13.07 8.79 -3.05
CA ILE A 125 13.63 8.69 -4.41
C ILE A 125 13.52 10.06 -5.07
N ARG A 126 14.58 10.51 -5.73
CA ARG A 126 14.67 11.82 -6.36
C ARG A 126 14.63 11.73 -7.89
N GLY A 127 14.18 12.82 -8.50
CA GLY A 127 14.30 13.02 -9.95
C GLY A 127 13.27 12.30 -10.79
N VAL A 128 12.16 11.87 -10.19
CA VAL A 128 11.09 11.18 -10.94
C VAL A 128 9.78 11.91 -10.75
N ASP A 129 9.37 12.61 -11.80
CA ASP A 129 8.07 13.28 -11.85
C ASP A 129 7.01 12.35 -12.47
N ASP A 130 5.76 12.57 -12.08
CA ASP A 130 4.59 11.91 -12.67
C ASP A 130 4.60 10.37 -12.63
N VAL A 131 4.99 9.80 -11.49
CA VAL A 131 4.88 8.36 -11.20
C VAL A 131 4.03 8.12 -9.95
N PRO A 132 3.36 6.96 -9.81
CA PRO A 132 2.54 6.64 -8.65
C PRO A 132 3.42 6.22 -7.46
N LEU A 133 4.35 7.08 -7.06
CA LEU A 133 5.26 6.88 -5.94
C LEU A 133 4.83 7.78 -4.78
N GLN A 134 4.54 7.17 -3.65
CA GLN A 134 4.40 7.86 -2.37
C GLN A 134 5.65 7.64 -1.52
N HIS A 135 5.96 8.60 -0.65
CA HIS A 135 7.07 8.50 0.28
C HIS A 135 6.58 8.66 1.71
N ILE A 136 7.04 7.75 2.58
CA ILE A 136 6.85 7.83 4.03
C ILE A 136 8.24 7.79 4.68
N GLY A 137 8.61 8.86 5.36
CA GLY A 137 9.91 8.97 6.01
C GLY A 137 9.96 10.13 6.98
N PHE A 138 11.08 10.26 7.68
CA PHE A 138 11.34 11.37 8.57
C PHE A 138 11.96 12.54 7.81
N ASP A 139 11.56 13.76 8.16
CA ASP A 139 12.27 14.97 7.75
C ASP A 139 13.53 15.13 8.62
N TYR A 140 14.60 14.50 8.17
CA TYR A 140 15.90 14.55 8.87
C TYR A 140 16.49 15.95 8.92
N ALA A 141 16.18 16.84 7.98
CA ALA A 141 16.64 18.23 8.00
C ALA A 141 16.00 18.97 9.18
N SER A 142 14.68 18.89 9.31
CA SER A 142 13.97 19.48 10.44
C SER A 142 14.42 18.88 11.79
N LEU A 143 14.65 17.59 11.86
CA LEU A 143 15.17 16.94 13.06
C LEU A 143 16.58 17.44 13.44
N ALA A 144 17.46 17.65 12.45
CA ALA A 144 18.80 18.18 12.68
C ALA A 144 18.76 19.63 13.16
N GLU A 145 17.89 20.47 12.59
CA GLU A 145 17.67 21.85 13.06
C GLU A 145 17.19 21.87 14.50
N GLN A 146 16.18 21.08 14.84
CA GLN A 146 15.67 20.98 16.22
C GLN A 146 16.74 20.52 17.20
N ALA A 147 17.58 19.56 16.82
CA ALA A 147 18.67 19.10 17.66
C ALA A 147 19.74 20.19 17.86
N ALA A 148 20.08 20.93 16.81
CA ALA A 148 21.01 22.06 16.89
C ALA A 148 20.49 23.16 17.82
N ASP A 149 19.21 23.53 17.68
CA ASP A 149 18.55 24.53 18.51
C ASP A 149 18.53 24.10 19.99
N ALA A 150 18.21 22.84 20.26
CA ALA A 150 18.23 22.31 21.63
C ALA A 150 19.62 22.38 22.27
N LEU A 151 20.67 22.07 21.50
CA LEU A 151 22.06 22.19 21.97
C LEU A 151 22.48 23.63 22.23
N LEU A 152 22.05 24.56 21.37
CA LEU A 152 22.34 25.98 21.54
C LEU A 152 21.62 26.54 22.78
N GLN A 153 20.39 26.15 23.04
CA GLN A 153 19.64 26.54 24.24
C GLN A 153 20.29 26.02 25.54
N GLN A 154 20.84 24.84 25.53
CA GLN A 154 21.56 24.28 26.69
C GLN A 154 22.90 24.97 26.94
N ARG A 155 23.55 25.52 25.91
CA ARG A 155 24.83 26.20 25.99
C ARG A 155 24.74 27.65 26.42
N MET A 156 23.59 28.28 26.34
CA MET A 156 23.39 29.64 26.82
C MET A 156 22.87 29.60 28.27
N PRO A 157 23.75 29.81 29.30
CA PRO A 157 23.24 30.01 30.64
C PRO A 157 22.34 31.24 30.63
N SER A 158 21.18 31.12 31.23
CA SER A 158 20.26 32.25 31.40
C SER A 158 21.02 33.47 31.94
N PRO A 159 20.86 34.68 31.37
CA PRO A 159 21.49 35.86 31.93
C PRO A 159 21.00 36.00 33.39
N HIS A 160 21.91 35.81 34.32
CA HIS A 160 21.63 36.04 35.72
C HIS A 160 21.08 37.46 35.88
N ARG A 161 19.83 37.56 36.37
CA ARG A 161 19.33 38.82 36.92
C ARG A 161 20.25 39.18 38.10
N LEU A 162 21.01 40.22 37.92
CA LEU A 162 21.66 40.92 39.06
C LEU A 162 20.59 41.72 39.80
#